data_fc0b21244a1a472281eaad6e78e59e4e
#
_entry.id   fc0b21244a1a472281eaad6e78e59e4e
#
_cell.length_a   1.000
_cell.length_b   1.000
_cell.length_c   1.000
_cell.angle_alpha   90.00
_cell.angle_beta   90.00
_cell.angle_gamma   90.00
#
_symmetry.space_group_name_H-M   'P 1'
#
loop_
_entity.id
_entity.type
_entity.pdbx_description
1 polymer ?
#
loop_
_entity_poly.entity_id
_entity_poly.type
_entity_poly.pdbx_seq_one_letter_code
_entity_poly.pdbx_strand_id
1 'polypeptide(L)'
;MPEYADSTVHMKAPDGAVTLPVRGAVDLDSWAQEAARLRAGHDADARLTEALAVELGEAAADARTRAPIVALSYVPEPRLGELARIELSALVADETYPAVTVDLLHRYLATPTSISLRPPEAEHRTLRIGPAVRVRHAYVQEPDRDGTGTVLETCAYGICPDEKWGLVLLTSWRALAHTDALCALTDGLAETVTVTWAR
;
A
#
# COMPACT_ATOMS: atom_id res chain seq x y z
N MET A 1 4.67 -1.39 26.73
CA MET A 1 4.87 -0.86 25.35
C MET A 1 5.17 -2.07 24.45
N PRO A 2 4.57 -2.19 23.27
CA PRO A 2 4.86 -3.33 22.43
C PRO A 2 6.31 -3.30 21.94
N GLU A 3 6.98 -4.47 21.97
CA GLU A 3 8.39 -4.64 21.60
C GLU A 3 8.73 -4.23 20.15
N TYR A 4 7.72 -4.02 19.28
CA TYR A 4 7.96 -3.51 17.93
C TYR A 4 8.40 -2.03 17.91
N ALA A 5 8.20 -1.28 19.00
CA ALA A 5 8.61 0.13 19.10
C ALA A 5 10.13 0.32 18.93
N ASP A 6 10.90 -0.75 19.15
CA ASP A 6 12.35 -0.75 18.99
C ASP A 6 12.79 -1.37 17.64
N SER A 7 11.87 -1.65 16.73
CA SER A 7 12.17 -2.17 15.41
C SER A 7 12.02 -1.12 14.31
N THR A 8 12.86 -1.17 13.32
CA THR A 8 12.74 -0.35 12.10
C THR A 8 12.41 -1.25 10.92
N VAL A 9 11.29 -0.94 10.26
CA VAL A 9 10.85 -1.66 9.08
C VAL A 9 11.30 -0.87 7.85
N HIS A 10 11.92 -1.54 6.90
CA HIS A 10 12.36 -0.98 5.64
C HIS A 10 11.72 -1.73 4.47
N MET A 11 11.37 -1.00 3.43
CA MET A 11 10.94 -1.52 2.14
C MET A 11 11.59 -0.68 1.06
N LYS A 12 12.15 -1.33 0.03
CA LYS A 12 12.76 -0.60 -1.08
C LYS A 12 11.65 -0.03 -1.97
N ALA A 13 11.58 1.31 -2.06
CA ALA A 13 10.64 1.95 -2.98
C ALA A 13 10.99 1.58 -4.43
N PRO A 14 10.01 1.24 -5.28
CA PRO A 14 10.24 0.96 -6.68
C PRO A 14 10.53 2.25 -7.46
N ASP A 15 11.19 2.13 -8.59
CA ASP A 15 11.40 3.26 -9.49
C ASP A 15 10.04 3.85 -9.91
N GLY A 16 9.93 5.16 -9.87
CA GLY A 16 8.68 5.85 -10.16
C GLY A 16 7.72 6.00 -8.98
N ALA A 17 8.04 5.47 -7.80
CA ALA A 17 7.26 5.72 -6.60
C ALA A 17 7.57 7.09 -5.98
N VAL A 18 6.53 7.74 -5.48
CA VAL A 18 6.59 8.96 -4.67
C VAL A 18 6.23 8.59 -3.23
N THR A 19 7.14 8.83 -2.27
CA THR A 19 6.89 8.57 -0.85
C THR A 19 5.92 9.62 -0.30
N LEU A 20 4.79 9.16 0.25
CA LEU A 20 3.78 10.03 0.84
C LEU A 20 4.14 10.39 2.29
N PRO A 21 3.97 11.64 2.73
CA PRO A 21 4.26 12.07 4.10
C PRO A 21 3.13 11.65 5.03
N VAL A 22 3.22 10.46 5.59
CA VAL A 22 2.19 9.89 6.49
C VAL A 22 2.30 10.39 7.93
N ARG A 23 3.43 11.01 8.31
CA ARG A 23 3.70 11.49 9.66
C ARG A 23 4.27 12.92 9.65
N GLY A 24 4.15 13.59 10.80
CA GLY A 24 4.73 14.93 10.99
C GLY A 24 3.81 16.07 10.48
N ALA A 25 4.20 17.29 10.85
CA ALA A 25 3.50 18.51 10.47
C ALA A 25 4.02 19.02 9.11
N VAL A 26 3.75 18.27 8.05
CA VAL A 26 4.08 18.67 6.67
C VAL A 26 2.88 19.36 6.06
N ASP A 27 3.09 20.54 5.47
CA ASP A 27 2.12 21.19 4.60
C ASP A 27 1.97 20.38 3.32
N LEU A 28 0.79 19.74 3.17
CA LEU A 28 0.54 18.81 2.07
C LEU A 28 0.51 19.50 0.72
N ASP A 29 0.01 20.72 0.64
CA ASP A 29 -0.11 21.46 -0.62
C ASP A 29 1.28 21.80 -1.17
N SER A 30 2.14 22.37 -0.33
CA SER A 30 3.53 22.68 -0.71
C SER A 30 4.33 21.42 -1.05
N TRP A 31 4.15 20.35 -0.25
CA TRP A 31 4.80 19.07 -0.50
C TRP A 31 4.36 18.45 -1.84
N ALA A 32 3.05 18.44 -2.11
CA ALA A 32 2.49 17.84 -3.31
C ALA A 32 2.97 18.56 -4.58
N GLN A 33 3.04 19.89 -4.56
CA GLN A 33 3.56 20.68 -5.66
C GLN A 33 5.04 20.35 -5.94
N GLU A 34 5.87 20.27 -4.90
CA GLU A 34 7.28 19.94 -5.08
C GLU A 34 7.48 18.49 -5.54
N ALA A 35 6.74 17.53 -4.96
CA ALA A 35 6.79 16.14 -5.35
C ALA A 35 6.35 15.93 -6.81
N ALA A 36 5.27 16.61 -7.22
CA ALA A 36 4.78 16.58 -8.60
C ALA A 36 5.82 17.17 -9.57
N ARG A 37 6.42 18.31 -9.24
CA ARG A 37 7.46 18.94 -10.06
C ARG A 37 8.67 18.02 -10.24
N LEU A 38 9.14 17.41 -9.18
CA LEU A 38 10.26 16.46 -9.22
C LEU A 38 9.91 15.21 -10.04
N ARG A 39 8.69 14.69 -9.89
CA ARG A 39 8.25 13.47 -10.59
C ARG A 39 7.96 13.72 -12.06
N ALA A 40 7.34 14.84 -12.42
CA ALA A 40 7.04 15.21 -13.80
C ALA A 40 8.28 15.57 -14.62
N GLY A 41 9.33 16.08 -13.95
CA GLY A 41 10.56 16.55 -14.60
C GLY A 41 10.52 18.03 -14.97
N HIS A 42 11.70 18.57 -15.28
CA HIS A 42 11.89 20.01 -15.45
C HIS A 42 11.14 20.62 -16.66
N ASP A 43 10.96 19.81 -17.71
CA ASP A 43 10.32 20.26 -18.96
C ASP A 43 8.84 19.86 -19.06
N ALA A 44 8.22 19.45 -17.95
CA ALA A 44 6.84 19.03 -17.92
C ALA A 44 5.88 20.22 -18.13
N ASP A 45 4.74 19.95 -18.78
CA ASP A 45 3.64 20.90 -18.89
C ASP A 45 3.12 21.25 -17.48
N ALA A 46 2.87 22.55 -17.27
CA ALA A 46 2.35 23.08 -16.01
C ALA A 46 1.02 22.40 -15.60
N ARG A 47 0.14 22.11 -16.58
CA ARG A 47 -1.14 21.42 -16.33
C ARG A 47 -0.94 19.99 -15.83
N LEU A 48 0.03 19.27 -16.39
CA LEU A 48 0.38 17.92 -15.94
C LEU A 48 0.89 17.96 -14.50
N THR A 49 1.78 18.90 -14.20
CA THR A 49 2.34 19.07 -12.86
C THR A 49 1.26 19.43 -11.84
N GLU A 50 0.33 20.33 -12.20
CA GLU A 50 -0.79 20.71 -11.32
C GLU A 50 -1.73 19.52 -11.06
N ALA A 51 -2.11 18.77 -12.10
CA ALA A 51 -2.96 17.59 -11.96
C ALA A 51 -2.31 16.54 -11.06
N LEU A 52 -1.02 16.27 -11.26
CA LEU A 52 -0.27 15.34 -10.43
C LEU A 52 -0.14 15.83 -8.98
N ALA A 53 0.01 17.15 -8.76
CA ALA A 53 0.07 17.71 -7.40
C ALA A 53 -1.25 17.50 -6.65
N VAL A 54 -2.39 17.71 -7.30
CA VAL A 54 -3.72 17.44 -6.71
C VAL A 54 -3.83 15.97 -6.32
N GLU A 55 -3.51 15.06 -7.24
CA GLU A 55 -3.58 13.61 -7.01
C GLU A 55 -2.67 13.16 -5.86
N LEU A 56 -1.42 13.63 -5.80
CA LEU A 56 -0.48 13.33 -4.73
C LEU A 56 -0.92 13.93 -3.38
N GLY A 57 -1.51 15.11 -3.38
CA GLY A 57 -2.05 15.76 -2.17
C GLY A 57 -3.21 14.95 -1.57
N GLU A 58 -4.18 14.55 -2.41
CA GLU A 58 -5.29 13.68 -2.00
C GLU A 58 -4.78 12.32 -1.50
N ALA A 59 -3.80 11.75 -2.20
CA ALA A 59 -3.15 10.51 -1.83
C ALA A 59 -2.51 10.57 -0.43
N ALA A 60 -1.77 11.65 -0.16
CA ALA A 60 -1.11 11.85 1.12
C ALA A 60 -2.11 12.09 2.26
N ALA A 61 -3.15 12.88 2.00
CA ALA A 61 -4.23 13.14 2.97
C ALA A 61 -4.94 11.83 3.35
N ASP A 62 -5.30 11.02 2.36
CA ASP A 62 -5.94 9.73 2.56
C ASP A 62 -5.03 8.74 3.32
N ALA A 63 -3.75 8.61 2.95
CA ALA A 63 -2.80 7.76 3.64
C ALA A 63 -2.60 8.15 5.12
N ARG A 64 -2.63 9.45 5.44
CA ARG A 64 -2.54 9.94 6.84
C ARG A 64 -3.67 9.43 7.72
N THR A 65 -4.86 9.21 7.18
CA THR A 65 -6.01 8.70 7.97
C THR A 65 -5.79 7.27 8.46
N ARG A 66 -4.99 6.48 7.74
CA ARG A 66 -4.66 5.08 8.09
C ARG A 66 -3.34 4.94 8.84
N ALA A 67 -2.50 5.99 8.84
CA ALA A 67 -1.20 6.04 9.52
C ALA A 67 -0.30 4.81 9.26
N PRO A 68 -0.07 4.38 8.01
CA PRO A 68 0.81 3.27 7.70
C PRO A 68 2.26 3.58 8.11
N ILE A 69 3.12 2.56 8.14
CA ILE A 69 4.56 2.72 8.35
C ILE A 69 5.18 3.44 7.13
N VAL A 70 4.79 2.98 5.93
CA VAL A 70 5.21 3.53 4.64
C VAL A 70 3.98 3.63 3.75
N ALA A 71 3.85 4.73 3.02
CA ALA A 71 2.89 4.87 1.93
C ALA A 71 3.59 5.43 0.69
N LEU A 72 3.30 4.85 -0.46
CA LEU A 72 3.84 5.25 -1.75
C LEU A 72 2.70 5.44 -2.76
N SER A 73 2.80 6.49 -3.57
CA SER A 73 2.05 6.63 -4.82
C SER A 73 2.93 6.15 -5.97
N TYR A 74 2.51 5.13 -6.70
CA TYR A 74 3.27 4.59 -7.82
C TYR A 74 2.87 5.26 -9.12
N VAL A 75 3.73 6.14 -9.61
CA VAL A 75 3.57 6.98 -10.79
C VAL A 75 4.74 6.73 -11.75
N PRO A 76 4.84 5.55 -12.38
CA PRO A 76 5.98 5.23 -13.25
C PRO A 76 6.07 6.17 -14.46
N GLU A 77 4.93 6.59 -14.97
CA GLU A 77 4.81 7.56 -16.06
C GLU A 77 3.89 8.71 -15.63
N PRO A 78 4.42 9.94 -15.46
CA PRO A 78 3.64 11.07 -14.92
C PRO A 78 2.36 11.39 -15.71
N ARG A 79 2.35 11.13 -17.02
CA ARG A 79 1.18 11.39 -17.88
C ARG A 79 -0.01 10.47 -17.61
N LEU A 80 0.24 9.32 -16.99
CA LEU A 80 -0.79 8.35 -16.62
C LEU A 80 -1.34 8.59 -15.20
N GLY A 81 -0.70 9.47 -14.42
CA GLY A 81 -1.04 9.67 -13.02
C GLY A 81 -0.65 8.48 -12.13
N GLU A 82 -1.32 8.35 -10.99
CA GLU A 82 -1.12 7.24 -10.06
C GLU A 82 -1.68 5.93 -10.64
N LEU A 83 -0.81 4.96 -10.89
CA LEU A 83 -1.22 3.61 -11.29
C LEU A 83 -1.61 2.73 -10.10
N ALA A 84 -0.96 2.91 -8.95
CA ALA A 84 -1.24 2.13 -7.76
C ALA A 84 -0.86 2.88 -6.48
N ARG A 85 -1.59 2.58 -5.40
CA ARG A 85 -1.23 2.95 -4.03
C ARG A 85 -0.60 1.76 -3.34
N ILE A 86 0.53 1.98 -2.64
CA ILE A 86 1.27 0.95 -1.92
C ILE A 86 1.38 1.39 -0.47
N GLU A 87 0.94 0.55 0.45
CA GLU A 87 0.99 0.82 1.89
C GLU A 87 1.58 -0.36 2.65
N LEU A 88 2.44 -0.08 3.60
CA LEU A 88 2.97 -1.05 4.54
C LEU A 88 2.55 -0.64 5.95
N SER A 89 1.78 -1.49 6.62
CA SER A 89 1.25 -1.26 7.95
C SER A 89 1.67 -2.35 8.92
N ALA A 90 1.73 -2.05 10.21
CA ALA A 90 1.88 -3.06 11.26
C ALA A 90 0.53 -3.46 11.83
N LEU A 91 0.39 -4.76 12.12
CA LEU A 91 -0.66 -5.33 12.93
C LEU A 91 -0.03 -5.86 14.22
N VAL A 92 -0.55 -5.45 15.36
CA VAL A 92 0.03 -5.79 16.67
C VAL A 92 -0.94 -6.69 17.41
N ALA A 93 -0.41 -7.71 18.08
CA ALA A 93 -1.19 -8.54 18.99
C ALA A 93 -1.81 -7.69 20.11
N ASP A 94 -3.03 -7.98 20.45
CA ASP A 94 -3.80 -7.33 21.52
C ASP A 94 -4.54 -8.38 22.38
N GLU A 95 -5.40 -7.92 23.27
CA GLU A 95 -6.18 -8.80 24.14
C GLU A 95 -7.16 -9.70 23.36
N THR A 96 -7.65 -9.23 22.22
CA THR A 96 -8.57 -9.98 21.34
C THR A 96 -7.83 -11.00 20.47
N TYR A 97 -6.66 -10.61 19.99
CA TYR A 97 -5.77 -11.44 19.18
C TYR A 97 -4.37 -11.47 19.82
N PRO A 98 -4.15 -12.38 20.80
CA PRO A 98 -2.92 -12.42 21.57
C PRO A 98 -1.67 -12.84 20.78
N ALA A 99 -1.87 -13.32 19.56
CA ALA A 99 -0.80 -13.63 18.61
C ALA A 99 -1.19 -13.26 17.18
N VAL A 100 -0.23 -12.73 16.42
CA VAL A 100 -0.38 -12.50 14.98
C VAL A 100 0.19 -13.71 14.25
N THR A 101 -0.67 -14.47 13.60
CA THR A 101 -0.30 -15.66 12.84
C THR A 101 -0.64 -15.52 11.37
N VAL A 102 -0.01 -16.32 10.51
CA VAL A 102 -0.35 -16.35 9.07
C VAL A 102 -1.83 -16.69 8.87
N ASP A 103 -2.39 -17.58 9.68
CA ASP A 103 -3.82 -17.95 9.60
C ASP A 103 -4.74 -16.78 10.01
N LEU A 104 -4.32 -15.95 10.99
CA LEU A 104 -5.04 -14.72 11.32
C LEU A 104 -5.00 -13.74 10.15
N LEU A 105 -3.82 -13.50 9.57
CA LEU A 105 -3.64 -12.61 8.42
C LEU A 105 -4.36 -13.14 7.19
N HIS A 106 -4.37 -14.46 6.98
CA HIS A 106 -5.15 -15.08 5.90
C HIS A 106 -6.65 -14.76 6.08
N ARG A 107 -7.22 -15.02 7.24
CA ARG A 107 -8.63 -14.72 7.51
C ARG A 107 -8.92 -13.22 7.35
N TYR A 108 -8.05 -12.36 7.85
CA TYR A 108 -8.21 -10.92 7.75
C TYR A 108 -8.23 -10.42 6.30
N LEU A 109 -7.29 -10.89 5.47
CA LEU A 109 -7.13 -10.43 4.09
C LEU A 109 -8.02 -11.15 3.07
N ALA A 110 -8.35 -12.42 3.31
CA ALA A 110 -9.07 -13.27 2.36
C ALA A 110 -10.55 -13.45 2.71
N THR A 111 -11.09 -12.72 3.69
CA THR A 111 -12.52 -12.76 3.98
C THR A 111 -13.30 -11.97 2.92
N PRO A 112 -14.21 -12.62 2.17
CA PRO A 112 -15.07 -11.92 1.23
C PRO A 112 -15.98 -10.92 1.95
N THR A 113 -16.26 -9.80 1.30
CA THR A 113 -17.20 -8.78 1.76
C THR A 113 -18.36 -8.66 0.79
N SER A 114 -19.40 -7.90 1.14
CA SER A 114 -20.56 -7.66 0.25
C SER A 114 -20.21 -6.94 -1.06
N ILE A 115 -19.03 -6.27 -1.10
CA ILE A 115 -18.54 -5.58 -2.30
C ILE A 115 -17.48 -6.40 -3.06
N SER A 116 -17.18 -7.63 -2.64
CA SER A 116 -16.23 -8.50 -3.34
C SER A 116 -16.82 -8.91 -4.70
N LEU A 117 -16.07 -8.63 -5.77
CA LEU A 117 -16.47 -9.00 -7.14
C LEU A 117 -16.36 -10.51 -7.38
N ARG A 118 -15.40 -11.14 -6.72
CA ARG A 118 -15.12 -12.58 -6.76
C ARG A 118 -14.49 -13.02 -5.44
N PRO A 119 -14.48 -14.33 -5.13
CA PRO A 119 -13.76 -14.83 -3.98
C PRO A 119 -12.28 -14.43 -4.05
N PRO A 120 -11.66 -14.02 -2.92
CA PRO A 120 -10.24 -13.75 -2.87
C PRO A 120 -9.41 -14.98 -3.23
N GLU A 121 -8.30 -14.77 -3.93
CA GLU A 121 -7.30 -15.79 -4.24
C GLU A 121 -6.19 -15.68 -3.19
N ALA A 122 -5.99 -16.71 -2.37
CA ALA A 122 -5.00 -16.71 -1.31
C ALA A 122 -3.96 -17.81 -1.52
N GLU A 123 -2.69 -17.51 -1.24
CA GLU A 123 -1.56 -18.43 -1.38
C GLU A 123 -0.58 -18.23 -0.23
N HIS A 124 -0.21 -19.32 0.44
CA HIS A 124 0.85 -19.29 1.46
C HIS A 124 2.23 -19.16 0.80
N ARG A 125 3.06 -18.30 1.38
CA ARG A 125 4.42 -17.97 0.92
C ARG A 125 5.40 -18.00 2.08
N THR A 126 6.67 -18.12 1.77
CA THR A 126 7.77 -17.94 2.72
C THR A 126 8.67 -16.83 2.20
N LEU A 127 8.76 -15.73 2.93
CA LEU A 127 9.65 -14.61 2.65
C LEU A 127 10.89 -14.69 3.55
N ARG A 128 11.91 -13.90 3.23
CA ARG A 128 13.15 -13.87 4.05
C ARG A 128 12.91 -13.47 5.51
N ILE A 129 11.88 -12.68 5.79
CA ILE A 129 11.55 -12.18 7.12
C ILE A 129 10.53 -13.03 7.87
N GLY A 130 9.98 -14.07 7.25
CA GLY A 130 9.04 -14.97 7.89
C GLY A 130 7.98 -15.55 6.97
N PRO A 131 7.12 -16.41 7.51
CA PRO A 131 5.98 -16.94 6.80
C PRO A 131 5.00 -15.84 6.41
N ALA A 132 4.31 -16.00 5.27
CA ALA A 132 3.41 -15.01 4.73
C ALA A 132 2.22 -15.65 4.02
N VAL A 133 1.16 -14.85 3.83
CA VAL A 133 0.06 -15.13 2.93
C VAL A 133 -0.03 -14.01 1.90
N ARG A 134 -0.10 -14.38 0.63
CA ARG A 134 -0.40 -13.50 -0.50
C ARG A 134 -1.88 -13.60 -0.81
N VAL A 135 -2.56 -12.46 -0.91
CA VAL A 135 -3.99 -12.41 -1.23
C VAL A 135 -4.23 -11.43 -2.38
N ARG A 136 -4.92 -11.90 -3.42
CA ARG A 136 -5.44 -11.05 -4.48
C ARG A 136 -6.95 -10.94 -4.33
N HIS A 137 -7.48 -9.71 -4.38
CA HIS A 137 -8.89 -9.45 -4.20
C HIS A 137 -9.36 -8.35 -5.16
N ALA A 138 -10.58 -8.46 -5.64
CA ALA A 138 -11.24 -7.45 -6.46
C ALA A 138 -12.54 -7.00 -5.78
N TYR A 139 -12.74 -5.69 -5.70
CA TYR A 139 -13.88 -5.05 -5.07
C TYR A 139 -14.63 -4.19 -6.08
N VAL A 140 -15.93 -4.06 -5.90
CA VAL A 140 -16.71 -3.02 -6.54
C VAL A 140 -16.83 -1.87 -5.55
N GLN A 141 -16.22 -0.74 -5.84
CA GLN A 141 -16.46 0.47 -5.06
C GLN A 141 -17.92 0.89 -5.23
N GLU A 142 -18.51 1.45 -4.16
CA GLU A 142 -19.86 1.97 -4.24
C GLU A 142 -20.01 2.87 -5.47
N PRO A 143 -21.12 2.69 -6.22
CA PRO A 143 -21.34 3.52 -7.41
C PRO A 143 -21.32 5.00 -7.05
N ASP A 144 -20.64 5.78 -7.85
CA ASP A 144 -20.77 7.23 -7.82
C ASP A 144 -22.24 7.65 -8.05
N ARG A 145 -22.54 8.94 -7.83
CA ARG A 145 -23.91 9.47 -7.99
C ARG A 145 -24.55 9.14 -9.35
N ASP A 146 -23.73 8.82 -10.33
CA ASP A 146 -24.13 8.47 -11.70
C ASP A 146 -24.39 6.96 -11.87
N GLY A 147 -24.25 6.17 -10.81
CA GLY A 147 -24.46 4.71 -10.84
C GLY A 147 -23.28 3.93 -11.44
N THR A 148 -22.16 4.57 -11.77
CA THR A 148 -20.98 3.92 -12.33
C THR A 148 -20.10 3.39 -11.19
N GLY A 149 -20.07 2.07 -11.00
CA GLY A 149 -19.18 1.41 -10.06
C GLY A 149 -17.76 1.31 -10.64
N THR A 150 -16.76 1.56 -9.81
CA THR A 150 -15.36 1.36 -10.17
C THR A 150 -14.83 0.08 -9.56
N VAL A 151 -14.12 -0.74 -10.34
CA VAL A 151 -13.43 -1.92 -9.82
C VAL A 151 -12.09 -1.49 -9.22
N LEU A 152 -11.87 -1.85 -7.96
CA LEU A 152 -10.60 -1.75 -7.27
C LEU A 152 -10.02 -3.16 -7.13
N GLU A 153 -8.82 -3.38 -7.65
CA GLU A 153 -8.06 -4.60 -7.37
C GLU A 153 -6.97 -4.35 -6.35
N THR A 154 -6.67 -5.39 -5.60
CA THR A 154 -5.61 -5.37 -4.59
C THR A 154 -4.76 -6.63 -4.67
N CYS A 155 -3.48 -6.48 -4.36
CA CYS A 155 -2.59 -7.57 -4.00
C CYS A 155 -1.99 -7.25 -2.63
N ALA A 156 -2.18 -8.14 -1.68
CA ALA A 156 -1.74 -7.95 -0.31
C ALA A 156 -0.84 -9.09 0.14
N TYR A 157 0.13 -8.77 0.99
CA TYR A 157 0.91 -9.73 1.75
C TYR A 157 0.66 -9.52 3.24
N GLY A 158 0.20 -10.56 3.92
CA GLY A 158 0.23 -10.64 5.36
C GLY A 158 1.49 -11.39 5.78
N ILE A 159 2.41 -10.75 6.47
CA ILE A 159 3.74 -11.28 6.79
C ILE A 159 3.88 -11.38 8.30
N CYS A 160 4.36 -12.53 8.82
CA CYS A 160 4.58 -12.77 10.25
C CYS A 160 6.08 -12.86 10.54
N PRO A 161 6.78 -11.74 10.83
CA PRO A 161 8.15 -11.78 11.30
C PRO A 161 8.27 -12.36 12.70
N ASP A 162 7.24 -12.21 13.52
CA ASP A 162 7.15 -12.59 14.93
C ASP A 162 5.69 -12.86 15.31
N GLU A 163 5.44 -13.61 16.41
CA GLU A 163 4.08 -13.90 16.90
C GLU A 163 3.39 -12.69 17.56
N LYS A 164 4.14 -11.66 17.96
CA LYS A 164 3.59 -10.47 18.64
C LYS A 164 3.09 -9.42 17.67
N TRP A 165 3.55 -9.44 16.43
CA TRP A 165 3.16 -8.49 15.41
C TRP A 165 3.39 -9.02 14.00
N GLY A 166 2.66 -8.45 13.06
CA GLY A 166 2.76 -8.76 11.65
C GLY A 166 2.82 -7.50 10.81
N LEU A 167 3.11 -7.68 9.53
CA LEU A 167 3.09 -6.63 8.52
C LEU A 167 2.02 -6.93 7.49
N VAL A 168 1.34 -5.88 7.03
CA VAL A 168 0.44 -5.93 5.88
C VAL A 168 1.00 -4.98 4.82
N LEU A 169 1.53 -5.54 3.74
CA LEU A 169 1.85 -4.83 2.52
C LEU A 169 0.63 -4.90 1.61
N LEU A 170 0.05 -3.78 1.25
CA LEU A 170 -1.11 -3.66 0.39
C LEU A 170 -0.77 -2.80 -0.83
N THR A 171 -0.98 -3.35 -2.01
CA THR A 171 -1.02 -2.58 -3.26
C THR A 171 -2.45 -2.58 -3.78
N SER A 172 -2.97 -1.41 -4.12
CA SER A 172 -4.32 -1.23 -4.65
C SER A 172 -4.31 -0.39 -5.93
N TRP A 173 -5.16 -0.73 -6.91
CA TRP A 173 -5.23 -0.04 -8.20
C TRP A 173 -6.60 -0.15 -8.86
N ARG A 174 -6.86 0.80 -9.77
CA ARG A 174 -8.03 0.82 -10.66
C ARG A 174 -7.66 0.52 -12.12
N ALA A 175 -6.38 0.60 -12.45
CA ALA A 175 -5.86 0.39 -13.81
C ALA A 175 -5.77 -1.11 -14.14
N LEU A 176 -6.93 -1.75 -14.39
CA LEU A 176 -7.06 -3.22 -14.55
C LEU A 176 -6.18 -3.81 -15.67
N ALA A 177 -5.85 -3.00 -16.69
CA ALA A 177 -4.93 -3.43 -17.75
C ALA A 177 -3.50 -3.71 -17.25
N HIS A 178 -3.14 -3.22 -16.06
CA HIS A 178 -1.81 -3.37 -15.46
C HIS A 178 -1.80 -4.40 -14.31
N THR A 179 -2.88 -5.13 -14.10
CA THR A 179 -3.06 -6.03 -12.96
C THR A 179 -1.90 -7.01 -12.76
N ASP A 180 -1.47 -7.72 -13.80
CA ASP A 180 -0.38 -8.71 -13.65
C ASP A 180 0.95 -8.04 -13.32
N ALA A 181 1.24 -6.88 -13.92
CA ALA A 181 2.45 -6.11 -13.64
C ALA A 181 2.45 -5.56 -12.20
N LEU A 182 1.29 -5.09 -11.70
CA LEU A 182 1.15 -4.56 -10.34
C LEU A 182 1.17 -5.68 -9.28
N CYS A 183 0.64 -6.87 -9.61
CA CYS A 183 0.83 -8.05 -8.78
C CYS A 183 2.32 -8.42 -8.69
N ALA A 184 3.04 -8.49 -9.82
CA ALA A 184 4.47 -8.80 -9.85
C ALA A 184 5.30 -7.73 -9.11
N LEU A 185 4.91 -6.44 -9.22
CA LEU A 185 5.51 -5.36 -8.44
C LEU A 185 5.35 -5.62 -6.94
N THR A 186 4.14 -5.97 -6.49
CA THR A 186 3.87 -6.27 -5.08
C THR A 186 4.67 -7.47 -4.58
N ASP A 187 4.75 -8.52 -5.40
CA ASP A 187 5.54 -9.72 -5.12
C ASP A 187 7.03 -9.34 -4.92
N GLY A 188 7.57 -8.51 -5.82
CA GLY A 188 8.94 -8.00 -5.70
C GLY A 188 9.15 -7.11 -4.47
N LEU A 189 8.20 -6.26 -4.13
CA LEU A 189 8.26 -5.42 -2.94
C LEU A 189 8.28 -6.23 -1.65
N ALA A 190 7.43 -7.27 -1.55
CA ALA A 190 7.38 -8.15 -0.39
C ALA A 190 8.73 -8.78 -0.08
N GLU A 191 9.51 -9.15 -1.10
CA GLU A 191 10.88 -9.69 -0.95
C GLU A 191 11.89 -8.65 -0.44
N THR A 192 11.61 -7.35 -0.60
CA THR A 192 12.50 -6.27 -0.13
C THR A 192 12.24 -5.84 1.30
N VAL A 193 11.11 -6.28 1.90
CA VAL A 193 10.78 -5.92 3.27
C VAL A 193 11.79 -6.52 4.22
N THR A 194 12.34 -5.69 5.10
CA THR A 194 13.29 -6.09 6.13
C THR A 194 12.94 -5.45 7.46
N VAL A 195 13.31 -6.13 8.54
CA VAL A 195 13.13 -5.65 9.91
C VAL A 195 14.47 -5.62 10.59
N THR A 196 14.82 -4.48 11.15
CA THR A 196 16.03 -4.29 11.98
C THR A 196 15.58 -4.08 13.41
N TRP A 197 16.00 -4.96 14.30
CA TRP A 197 15.71 -4.88 15.73
C TRP A 197 16.74 -3.98 16.40
N ALA A 198 16.30 -3.03 17.22
CA ALA A 198 17.21 -2.31 18.12
C ALA A 198 17.78 -3.32 19.13
N ARG A 199 19.09 -3.25 19.34
CA ARG A 199 19.81 -4.11 20.30
C ARG A 199 19.77 -3.49 21.68
#